data_697eee073bb372776d2b636885e65236
#
_entry.id   697eee073bb372776d2b636885e65236
#
_cell.length_a   1.000
_cell.length_b   1.000
_cell.length_c   1.000
_cell.angle_alpha   90.00
_cell.angle_beta   90.00
_cell.angle_gamma   90.00
#
_symmetry.space_group_name_H-M   'P 1'
#
loop_
_entity.id
_entity.type
_entity.pdbx_description
1 polymer ?
#
loop_
_entity_poly.entity_id
_entity_poly.type
_entity_poly.pdbx_seq_one_letter_code
_entity_poly.pdbx_strand_id
1 'polypeptide(L)'
;MVLRLSLLMLVAFAFSRPAGAQVTKSEVPGVTNFARLETTVACGGATKPEGVPEIKKLGFKSIINLRLPPEAGANVEAEAAAAKAAGINFYSIPFSGQAPDPAVADTFLATLATPGNEPAFIHCAAGNRAAAMWMIKRLAVDHWETERAFQEATALGLTSPALKQFAIDYAQSHKK
;
A
#
# COMPACT_ATOMS: atom_id res chain seq x y z
N MET A 1 35.91 48.71 37.38
CA MET A 1 35.59 48.44 35.94
C MET A 1 35.27 46.96 35.82
N VAL A 2 33.98 46.61 35.85
CA VAL A 2 33.50 45.21 35.92
C VAL A 2 33.03 44.80 34.53
N LEU A 3 33.76 43.88 33.90
CA LEU A 3 33.48 43.34 32.58
C LEU A 3 32.37 42.29 32.69
N ARG A 4 31.16 42.58 32.18
CA ARG A 4 30.04 41.62 32.08
C ARG A 4 30.18 40.78 30.83
N LEU A 5 30.53 39.54 31.02
CA LEU A 5 30.56 38.53 29.94
C LEU A 5 29.12 37.99 29.71
N SER A 6 28.48 38.42 28.64
CA SER A 6 27.16 37.89 28.23
C SER A 6 27.36 36.60 27.45
N LEU A 7 26.97 35.48 28.06
CA LEU A 7 26.97 34.15 27.44
C LEU A 7 25.71 34.01 26.57
N LEU A 8 25.82 34.11 25.26
CA LEU A 8 24.75 33.77 24.34
C LEU A 8 24.60 32.27 24.25
N MET A 9 23.55 31.74 24.87
CA MET A 9 23.12 30.34 24.64
C MET A 9 22.47 30.22 23.27
N LEU A 10 23.16 29.57 22.34
CA LEU A 10 22.61 29.19 21.04
C LEU A 10 21.74 27.92 21.25
N VAL A 11 20.42 28.08 21.31
CA VAL A 11 19.50 26.95 21.33
C VAL A 11 19.38 26.42 19.91
N ALA A 12 20.07 25.32 19.62
CA ALA A 12 19.91 24.58 18.37
C ALA A 12 18.57 23.84 18.40
N PHE A 13 17.57 24.36 17.71
CA PHE A 13 16.34 23.62 17.40
C PHE A 13 16.68 22.50 16.44
N ALA A 14 16.86 21.29 16.96
CA ALA A 14 16.91 20.08 16.14
C ALA A 14 15.50 19.83 15.57
N PHE A 15 15.28 20.18 14.31
CA PHE A 15 14.12 19.75 13.56
C PHE A 15 14.21 18.22 13.38
N SER A 16 13.59 17.47 14.27
CA SER A 16 13.36 16.05 14.07
C SER A 16 12.43 15.88 12.87
N ARG A 17 12.99 15.55 11.70
CA ARG A 17 12.17 15.08 10.58
C ARG A 17 11.44 13.83 11.08
N PRO A 18 10.10 13.74 10.92
CA PRO A 18 9.43 12.48 11.20
C PRO A 18 10.07 11.42 10.30
N ALA A 19 10.62 10.36 10.90
CA ALA A 19 11.10 9.22 10.15
C ALA A 19 9.90 8.69 9.37
N GLY A 20 9.92 8.82 8.05
CA GLY A 20 8.90 8.23 7.19
C GLY A 20 8.91 6.73 7.45
N ALA A 21 7.75 6.11 7.53
CA ALA A 21 7.63 4.67 7.71
C ALA A 21 8.47 3.95 6.65
N GLN A 22 9.34 3.03 7.09
CA GLN A 22 10.34 2.43 6.23
C GLN A 22 9.72 1.28 5.42
N VAL A 23 9.78 1.37 4.08
CA VAL A 23 9.42 0.28 3.19
C VAL A 23 10.61 -0.67 3.05
N THR A 24 10.38 -1.95 3.35
CA THR A 24 11.36 -3.02 3.16
C THR A 24 10.96 -3.90 1.98
N LYS A 25 11.88 -4.12 1.05
CA LYS A 25 11.71 -5.06 -0.06
C LYS A 25 12.37 -6.39 0.31
N SER A 26 11.68 -7.49 0.07
CA SER A 26 12.22 -8.84 0.33
C SER A 26 11.68 -9.84 -0.69
N GLU A 27 12.36 -10.97 -0.80
CA GLU A 27 11.86 -12.10 -1.57
C GLU A 27 10.88 -12.90 -0.72
N VAL A 28 9.72 -13.19 -1.29
CA VAL A 28 8.70 -14.07 -0.70
C VAL A 28 8.37 -15.13 -1.73
N PRO A 29 8.53 -16.44 -1.42
CA PRO A 29 8.25 -17.50 -2.36
C PRO A 29 6.83 -17.39 -2.93
N GLY A 30 6.69 -17.48 -4.24
CA GLY A 30 5.41 -17.36 -4.94
C GLY A 30 4.87 -15.93 -5.08
N VAL A 31 5.59 -14.90 -4.64
CA VAL A 31 5.19 -13.49 -4.75
C VAL A 31 6.27 -12.69 -5.45
N THR A 32 5.92 -11.92 -6.46
CA THR A 32 6.86 -11.02 -7.13
C THR A 32 6.81 -9.62 -6.54
N ASN A 33 7.93 -8.90 -6.55
CA ASN A 33 8.02 -7.48 -6.16
C ASN A 33 7.39 -7.16 -4.79
N PHE A 34 7.61 -8.02 -3.79
CA PHE A 34 7.09 -7.81 -2.45
C PHE A 34 7.77 -6.61 -1.78
N ALA A 35 6.97 -5.64 -1.35
CA ALA A 35 7.40 -4.45 -0.62
C ALA A 35 6.48 -4.24 0.58
N ARG A 36 7.05 -4.20 1.79
CA ARG A 36 6.31 -4.11 3.06
C ARG A 36 6.56 -2.78 3.75
N LEU A 37 5.50 -2.15 4.19
CA LEU A 37 5.52 -0.97 5.04
C LEU A 37 5.31 -1.41 6.50
N GLU A 38 6.40 -1.60 7.22
CA GLU A 38 6.37 -2.04 8.63
C GLU A 38 5.37 -3.19 8.88
N THR A 39 4.39 -2.99 9.78
CA THR A 39 3.36 -3.98 10.10
C THR A 39 1.98 -3.65 9.51
N THR A 40 1.87 -2.60 8.68
CA THR A 40 0.58 -2.03 8.26
C THR A 40 0.05 -2.63 6.97
N VAL A 41 0.91 -2.66 5.92
CA VAL A 41 0.53 -3.11 4.59
C VAL A 41 1.73 -3.70 3.86
N ALA A 42 1.48 -4.56 2.88
CA ALA A 42 2.46 -4.84 1.84
C ALA A 42 1.79 -4.76 0.46
N CYS A 43 2.57 -4.30 -0.51
CA CYS A 43 2.21 -4.35 -1.91
C CYS A 43 3.07 -5.40 -2.63
N GLY A 44 2.48 -6.06 -3.63
CA GLY A 44 3.17 -7.06 -4.42
C GLY A 44 2.73 -7.11 -5.87
N GLY A 45 3.49 -7.84 -6.66
CA GLY A 45 3.16 -8.21 -8.04
C GLY A 45 2.38 -9.52 -8.11
N ALA A 46 2.61 -10.28 -9.18
CA ALA A 46 1.93 -11.55 -9.38
C ALA A 46 2.17 -12.49 -8.19
N THR A 47 1.08 -13.01 -7.66
CA THR A 47 1.07 -13.93 -6.54
C THR A 47 0.54 -15.27 -7.00
N LYS A 48 1.27 -16.33 -6.72
CA LYS A 48 0.85 -17.69 -6.98
C LYS A 48 0.18 -18.30 -5.75
N PRO A 49 -0.67 -19.33 -5.90
CA PRO A 49 -1.33 -19.95 -4.76
C PRO A 49 -0.37 -20.45 -3.66
N GLU A 50 0.82 -20.92 -4.03
CA GLU A 50 1.86 -21.34 -3.06
C GLU A 50 2.46 -20.17 -2.25
N GLY A 51 2.31 -18.93 -2.69
CA GLY A 51 2.74 -17.75 -1.94
C GLY A 51 1.77 -17.37 -0.81
N VAL A 52 0.53 -17.79 -0.88
CA VAL A 52 -0.51 -17.43 0.09
C VAL A 52 -0.17 -17.87 1.53
N PRO A 53 0.30 -19.11 1.79
CA PRO A 53 0.73 -19.50 3.14
C PRO A 53 1.89 -18.65 3.66
N GLU A 54 2.79 -18.19 2.79
CA GLU A 54 3.92 -17.33 3.19
C GLU A 54 3.41 -15.94 3.61
N ILE A 55 2.45 -15.38 2.88
CA ILE A 55 1.78 -14.13 3.28
C ILE A 55 1.11 -14.26 4.64
N LYS A 56 0.44 -15.40 4.91
CA LYS A 56 -0.15 -15.68 6.22
C LYS A 56 0.89 -15.76 7.33
N LYS A 57 2.02 -16.43 7.11
CA LYS A 57 3.15 -16.53 8.06
C LYS A 57 3.75 -15.15 8.39
N LEU A 58 3.76 -14.23 7.44
CA LEU A 58 4.20 -12.84 7.63
C LEU A 58 3.24 -12.01 8.48
N GLY A 59 2.09 -12.58 8.89
CA GLY A 59 1.15 -11.95 9.81
C GLY A 59 0.01 -11.17 9.16
N PHE A 60 -0.09 -11.18 7.84
CA PHE A 60 -1.19 -10.52 7.14
C PHE A 60 -2.53 -11.21 7.44
N LYS A 61 -3.57 -10.41 7.52
CA LYS A 61 -4.95 -10.85 7.83
C LYS A 61 -5.80 -11.00 6.59
N SER A 62 -5.49 -10.23 5.54
CA SER A 62 -6.19 -10.29 4.27
C SER A 62 -5.26 -10.21 3.08
N ILE A 63 -5.74 -10.74 1.96
CA ILE A 63 -5.17 -10.59 0.62
C ILE A 63 -6.21 -9.86 -0.23
N ILE A 64 -5.80 -8.76 -0.87
CA ILE A 64 -6.63 -8.02 -1.84
C ILE A 64 -5.98 -8.15 -3.21
N ASN A 65 -6.60 -8.94 -4.08
CA ASN A 65 -6.16 -9.20 -5.44
C ASN A 65 -6.83 -8.21 -6.41
N LEU A 66 -6.03 -7.36 -7.08
CA LEU A 66 -6.48 -6.37 -8.04
C LEU A 66 -6.33 -6.83 -9.50
N ARG A 67 -5.97 -8.09 -9.74
CA ARG A 67 -5.77 -8.59 -11.11
C ARG A 67 -7.10 -8.76 -11.81
N LEU A 68 -7.09 -8.45 -13.12
CA LEU A 68 -8.22 -8.77 -13.98
C LEU A 68 -8.20 -10.29 -14.30
N PRO A 69 -9.35 -10.96 -14.33
CA PRO A 69 -9.41 -12.40 -14.62
C PRO A 69 -8.69 -12.85 -15.90
N PRO A 70 -8.72 -12.07 -17.02
CA PRO A 70 -8.03 -12.47 -18.25
C PRO A 70 -6.53 -12.21 -18.26
N GLU A 71 -5.95 -11.64 -17.20
CA GLU A 71 -4.50 -11.43 -17.14
C GLU A 71 -3.74 -12.76 -17.09
N ALA A 72 -2.71 -12.88 -17.92
CA ALA A 72 -1.89 -14.09 -17.98
C ALA A 72 -1.32 -14.45 -16.59
N GLY A 73 -1.57 -15.69 -16.16
CA GLY A 73 -1.18 -16.19 -14.84
C GLY A 73 -2.02 -15.64 -13.67
N ALA A 74 -3.16 -14.98 -13.92
CA ALA A 74 -4.14 -14.74 -12.89
C ALA A 74 -4.93 -16.05 -12.68
N ASN A 75 -4.85 -16.59 -11.47
CA ASN A 75 -5.65 -17.76 -11.07
C ASN A 75 -6.35 -17.43 -9.75
N VAL A 76 -7.37 -16.58 -9.86
CA VAL A 76 -8.11 -16.03 -8.72
C VAL A 76 -8.76 -17.14 -7.90
N GLU A 77 -9.29 -18.17 -8.54
CA GLU A 77 -9.95 -19.29 -7.87
C GLU A 77 -8.96 -20.14 -7.05
N ALA A 78 -7.81 -20.47 -7.63
CA ALA A 78 -6.79 -21.22 -6.91
C ALA A 78 -6.18 -20.41 -5.77
N GLU A 79 -6.00 -19.10 -5.93
CA GLU A 79 -5.53 -18.20 -4.89
C GLU A 79 -6.56 -18.10 -3.75
N ALA A 80 -7.85 -17.96 -4.06
CA ALA A 80 -8.94 -17.97 -3.09
C ALA A 80 -9.02 -19.30 -2.32
N ALA A 81 -8.84 -20.44 -3.01
CA ALA A 81 -8.80 -21.74 -2.37
C ALA A 81 -7.60 -21.87 -1.41
N ALA A 82 -6.42 -21.40 -1.81
CA ALA A 82 -5.23 -21.36 -0.95
C ALA A 82 -5.44 -20.44 0.27
N ALA A 83 -6.07 -19.29 0.09
CA ALA A 83 -6.38 -18.36 1.16
C ALA A 83 -7.35 -18.99 2.18
N LYS A 84 -8.40 -19.65 1.71
CA LYS A 84 -9.32 -20.41 2.56
C LYS A 84 -8.60 -21.50 3.36
N ALA A 85 -7.73 -22.27 2.72
CA ALA A 85 -6.94 -23.31 3.37
C ALA A 85 -5.97 -22.75 4.42
N ALA A 86 -5.39 -21.58 4.17
CA ALA A 86 -4.48 -20.88 5.09
C ALA A 86 -5.21 -20.09 6.19
N GLY A 87 -6.53 -19.95 6.13
CA GLY A 87 -7.31 -19.17 7.09
C GLY A 87 -6.96 -17.67 7.03
N ILE A 88 -6.82 -17.11 5.83
CA ILE A 88 -6.62 -15.67 5.56
C ILE A 88 -7.79 -15.16 4.71
N ASN A 89 -8.27 -13.95 5.00
CA ASN A 89 -9.34 -13.34 4.22
C ASN A 89 -8.86 -13.05 2.79
N PHE A 90 -9.71 -13.31 1.80
CA PHE A 90 -9.37 -13.08 0.39
C PHE A 90 -10.46 -12.27 -0.31
N TYR A 91 -10.03 -11.23 -1.01
CA TYR A 91 -10.90 -10.34 -1.77
C TYR A 91 -10.36 -10.17 -3.19
N SER A 92 -11.19 -10.50 -4.18
CA SER A 92 -10.92 -10.18 -5.58
C SER A 92 -11.63 -8.88 -5.93
N ILE A 93 -10.87 -7.84 -6.20
CA ILE A 93 -11.33 -6.49 -6.57
C ILE A 93 -10.64 -6.10 -7.87
N PRO A 94 -11.11 -6.62 -9.02
CA PRO A 94 -10.45 -6.39 -10.30
C PRO A 94 -10.35 -4.89 -10.63
N PHE A 95 -9.14 -4.39 -10.85
CA PHE A 95 -8.86 -2.99 -11.13
C PHE A 95 -8.01 -2.83 -12.40
N SER A 96 -8.52 -2.08 -13.38
CA SER A 96 -7.79 -1.75 -14.61
C SER A 96 -6.89 -0.53 -14.40
N GLY A 97 -5.59 -0.69 -14.62
CA GLY A 97 -4.67 0.45 -14.61
C GLY A 97 -4.74 1.33 -15.87
N GLN A 98 -5.41 0.85 -16.93
CA GLN A 98 -5.58 1.59 -18.19
C GLN A 98 -6.92 2.36 -18.24
N ALA A 99 -7.92 1.86 -17.52
CA ALA A 99 -9.23 2.49 -17.39
C ALA A 99 -9.62 2.45 -15.89
N PRO A 100 -8.97 3.25 -15.06
CA PRO A 100 -9.22 3.24 -13.62
C PRO A 100 -10.62 3.76 -13.29
N ASP A 101 -11.36 2.98 -12.49
CA ASP A 101 -12.73 3.28 -12.06
C ASP A 101 -12.75 3.70 -10.58
N PRO A 102 -13.24 4.90 -10.25
CA PRO A 102 -13.38 5.35 -8.86
C PRO A 102 -14.21 4.42 -7.97
N ALA A 103 -15.24 3.77 -8.51
CA ALA A 103 -16.08 2.84 -7.74
C ALA A 103 -15.30 1.62 -7.24
N VAL A 104 -14.24 1.22 -7.96
CA VAL A 104 -13.33 0.15 -7.51
C VAL A 104 -12.48 0.62 -6.33
N ALA A 105 -12.07 1.90 -6.33
CA ALA A 105 -11.36 2.49 -5.19
C ALA A 105 -12.27 2.59 -3.95
N ASP A 106 -13.55 2.93 -4.11
CA ASP A 106 -14.53 2.89 -3.01
C ASP A 106 -14.65 1.49 -2.41
N THR A 107 -14.77 0.47 -3.27
CA THR A 107 -14.83 -0.93 -2.84
C THR A 107 -13.57 -1.36 -2.11
N PHE A 108 -12.40 -0.96 -2.61
CA PHE A 108 -11.11 -1.23 -1.96
C PHE A 108 -11.03 -0.60 -0.57
N LEU A 109 -11.39 0.68 -0.43
CA LEU A 109 -11.34 1.38 0.85
C LEU A 109 -12.33 0.77 1.87
N ALA A 110 -13.54 0.42 1.44
CA ALA A 110 -14.52 -0.25 2.28
C ALA A 110 -14.03 -1.63 2.75
N THR A 111 -13.40 -2.40 1.86
CA THR A 111 -12.81 -3.68 2.18
C THR A 111 -11.67 -3.54 3.20
N LEU A 112 -10.79 -2.58 3.00
CA LEU A 112 -9.67 -2.33 3.91
C LEU A 112 -10.15 -1.89 5.30
N ALA A 113 -11.19 -1.06 5.37
CA ALA A 113 -11.78 -0.58 6.61
C ALA A 113 -12.58 -1.65 7.40
N THR A 114 -12.83 -2.82 6.79
CA THR A 114 -13.54 -3.92 7.47
C THR A 114 -12.69 -4.46 8.62
N PRO A 115 -13.23 -4.54 9.85
CA PRO A 115 -12.49 -5.06 11.00
C PRO A 115 -11.89 -6.44 10.74
N GLY A 116 -10.62 -6.63 11.07
CA GLY A 116 -9.90 -7.88 10.87
C GLY A 116 -9.25 -8.06 9.49
N ASN A 117 -9.32 -7.07 8.61
CA ASN A 117 -8.64 -7.11 7.31
C ASN A 117 -7.23 -6.51 7.32
N GLU A 118 -6.88 -5.71 8.30
CA GLU A 118 -5.51 -5.20 8.44
C GLU A 118 -4.69 -6.04 9.45
N PRO A 119 -3.39 -6.19 9.22
CA PRO A 119 -2.60 -5.74 8.07
C PRO A 119 -2.96 -6.50 6.78
N ALA A 120 -3.04 -5.77 5.66
CA ALA A 120 -3.42 -6.30 4.36
C ALA A 120 -2.22 -6.49 3.43
N PHE A 121 -2.25 -7.58 2.62
CA PHE A 121 -1.40 -7.73 1.46
C PHE A 121 -2.21 -7.41 0.20
N ILE A 122 -1.78 -6.39 -0.54
CA ILE A 122 -2.44 -5.93 -1.76
C ILE A 122 -1.55 -6.28 -2.95
N HIS A 123 -2.10 -6.94 -3.96
CA HIS A 123 -1.29 -7.28 -5.12
C HIS A 123 -2.01 -7.11 -6.46
N CYS A 124 -1.19 -7.04 -7.51
CA CYS A 124 -1.64 -7.03 -8.89
C CYS A 124 -0.65 -7.82 -9.77
N ALA A 125 -0.39 -7.42 -11.02
CA ALA A 125 0.61 -8.08 -11.87
C ALA A 125 2.05 -7.69 -11.51
N ALA A 126 2.32 -6.41 -11.19
CA ALA A 126 3.67 -5.87 -10.98
C ALA A 126 3.82 -4.98 -9.73
N GLY A 127 2.75 -4.70 -8.98
CA GLY A 127 2.75 -3.86 -7.79
C GLY A 127 2.20 -2.44 -8.00
N ASN A 128 2.18 -1.91 -9.23
CA ASN A 128 1.77 -0.54 -9.52
C ASN A 128 0.34 -0.20 -9.05
N ARG A 129 -0.63 -1.04 -9.40
CA ARG A 129 -2.04 -0.86 -9.02
C ARG A 129 -2.22 -0.97 -7.50
N ALA A 130 -1.52 -1.90 -6.88
CA ALA A 130 -1.55 -2.08 -5.43
C ALA A 130 -1.05 -0.83 -4.70
N ALA A 131 0.10 -0.29 -5.11
CA ALA A 131 0.66 0.91 -4.51
C ALA A 131 -0.18 2.17 -4.80
N ALA A 132 -0.85 2.25 -5.97
CA ALA A 132 -1.78 3.35 -6.26
C ALA A 132 -3.02 3.32 -5.37
N MET A 133 -3.62 2.15 -5.13
CA MET A 133 -4.73 1.99 -4.18
C MET A 133 -4.32 2.36 -2.76
N TRP A 134 -3.11 2.02 -2.35
CA TRP A 134 -2.58 2.45 -1.06
C TRP A 134 -2.38 3.97 -1.00
N MET A 135 -1.90 4.60 -2.09
CA MET A 135 -1.82 6.07 -2.17
C MET A 135 -3.19 6.73 -2.01
N ILE A 136 -4.25 6.18 -2.61
CA ILE A 136 -5.63 6.64 -2.42
C ILE A 136 -6.01 6.60 -0.95
N LYS A 137 -5.74 5.50 -0.24
CA LYS A 137 -6.00 5.37 1.20
C LYS A 137 -5.31 6.47 2.00
N ARG A 138 -4.03 6.75 1.70
CA ARG A 138 -3.28 7.81 2.38
C ARG A 138 -3.85 9.20 2.13
N LEU A 139 -4.28 9.49 0.90
CA LEU A 139 -4.83 10.79 0.53
C LEU A 139 -6.26 11.00 1.03
N ALA A 140 -7.15 10.04 0.78
CA ALA A 140 -8.58 10.20 1.00
C ALA A 140 -9.00 9.87 2.44
N VAL A 141 -8.32 8.94 3.11
CA VAL A 141 -8.68 8.48 4.47
C VAL A 141 -7.75 9.05 5.53
N ASP A 142 -6.44 9.01 5.29
CA ASP A 142 -5.46 9.49 6.27
C ASP A 142 -5.16 11.00 6.12
N HIS A 143 -5.69 11.63 5.07
CA HIS A 143 -5.52 13.06 4.77
C HIS A 143 -4.06 13.51 4.69
N TRP A 144 -3.19 12.64 4.16
CA TRP A 144 -1.78 12.96 3.97
C TRP A 144 -1.58 13.96 2.84
N GLU A 145 -0.51 14.75 2.97
CA GLU A 145 -0.02 15.58 1.88
C GLU A 145 0.38 14.71 0.67
N THR A 146 0.07 15.21 -0.53
CA THR A 146 0.24 14.47 -1.80
C THR A 146 1.66 13.95 -1.99
N GLU A 147 2.66 14.80 -1.73
CA GLU A 147 4.06 14.42 -1.92
C GLU A 147 4.48 13.29 -0.97
N ARG A 148 4.06 13.34 0.28
CA ARG A 148 4.32 12.29 1.27
C ARG A 148 3.68 10.97 0.88
N ALA A 149 2.41 11.00 0.46
CA ALA A 149 1.68 9.80 0.03
C ALA A 149 2.32 9.19 -1.24
N PHE A 150 2.76 10.03 -2.16
CA PHE A 150 3.44 9.60 -3.38
C PHE A 150 4.81 8.98 -3.11
N GLN A 151 5.61 9.55 -2.21
CA GLN A 151 6.92 8.97 -1.84
C GLN A 151 6.76 7.57 -1.23
N GLU A 152 5.79 7.37 -0.33
CA GLU A 152 5.49 6.05 0.24
C GLU A 152 5.00 5.07 -0.84
N ALA A 153 4.07 5.49 -1.70
CA ALA A 153 3.56 4.65 -2.79
C ALA A 153 4.65 4.28 -3.81
N THR A 154 5.58 5.19 -4.09
CA THR A 154 6.74 4.92 -4.96
C THR A 154 7.65 3.86 -4.34
N ALA A 155 7.92 3.95 -3.05
CA ALA A 155 8.69 2.94 -2.34
C ALA A 155 8.01 1.55 -2.36
N LEU A 156 6.67 1.52 -2.31
CA LEU A 156 5.84 0.32 -2.42
C LEU A 156 5.71 -0.22 -3.86
N GLY A 157 6.13 0.54 -4.89
CA GLY A 157 6.16 0.07 -6.28
C GLY A 157 5.32 0.87 -7.27
N LEU A 158 4.81 2.06 -6.92
CA LEU A 158 4.12 2.94 -7.85
C LEU A 158 5.14 3.61 -8.79
N THR A 159 5.02 3.32 -10.09
CA THR A 159 5.86 3.93 -11.14
C THR A 159 5.02 4.58 -12.25
N SER A 160 3.70 4.34 -12.29
CA SER A 160 2.80 4.86 -13.33
C SER A 160 2.35 6.29 -13.02
N PRO A 161 2.69 7.29 -13.87
CA PRO A 161 2.18 8.65 -13.71
C PRO A 161 0.65 8.74 -13.81
N ALA A 162 0.04 7.93 -14.68
CA ALA A 162 -1.42 7.89 -14.82
C ALA A 162 -2.13 7.40 -13.56
N LEU A 163 -1.60 6.38 -12.89
CA LEU A 163 -2.15 5.89 -11.63
C LEU A 163 -1.89 6.86 -10.45
N LYS A 164 -0.75 7.57 -10.46
CA LYS A 164 -0.53 8.68 -9.52
C LYS A 164 -1.60 9.75 -9.69
N GLN A 165 -1.86 10.18 -10.93
CA GLN A 165 -2.85 11.22 -11.20
C GLN A 165 -4.26 10.75 -10.80
N PHE A 166 -4.63 9.52 -11.14
CA PHE A 166 -5.90 8.94 -10.72
C PHE A 166 -6.07 8.97 -9.19
N ALA A 167 -5.04 8.64 -8.43
CA ALA A 167 -5.11 8.67 -6.96
C ALA A 167 -5.34 10.11 -6.43
N ILE A 168 -4.72 11.10 -7.05
CA ILE A 168 -4.88 12.51 -6.70
C ILE A 168 -6.31 12.98 -7.03
N ASP A 169 -6.78 12.70 -8.24
CA ASP A 169 -8.12 13.10 -8.72
C ASP A 169 -9.22 12.46 -7.86
N TYR A 170 -9.07 11.17 -7.53
CA TYR A 170 -9.97 10.47 -6.63
C TYR A 170 -10.05 11.18 -5.28
N ALA A 171 -8.91 11.46 -4.65
CA ALA A 171 -8.91 12.11 -3.34
C ALA A 171 -9.49 13.53 -3.38
N GLN A 172 -9.28 14.28 -4.47
CA GLN A 172 -9.86 15.61 -4.65
C GLN A 172 -11.39 15.58 -4.78
N SER A 173 -11.91 14.61 -5.53
CA SER A 173 -13.38 14.45 -5.71
C SER A 173 -14.10 13.92 -4.47
N HIS A 174 -13.37 13.34 -3.50
CA HIS A 174 -13.91 12.77 -2.27
C HIS A 174 -13.52 13.58 -1.01
N LYS A 175 -12.97 14.77 -1.17
CA LYS A 175 -12.78 15.70 -0.04
C LYS A 175 -14.16 16.14 0.49
N LYS A 176 -14.42 15.79 1.75
CA LYS A 176 -15.57 16.31 2.51
C LYS A 176 -15.22 17.63 3.16
#